data_4d044a4723fce5cc4fbbee48f6c1b2cb
#
_entry.id   4d044a4723fce5cc4fbbee48f6c1b2cb
#
_cell.length_a   1.000
_cell.length_b   1.000
_cell.length_c   1.000
_cell.angle_alpha   90.00
_cell.angle_beta   90.00
_cell.angle_gamma   90.00
#
_symmetry.space_group_name_H-M   'P 1'
#
loop_
_entity.id
_entity.type
_entity.pdbx_description
1 polymer ?
#
loop_
_entity_poly.entity_id
_entity_poly.type
_entity_poly.pdbx_seq_one_letter_code
_entity_poly.pdbx_strand_id
1 'polypeptide(L)'
;MEHGVPIMLETNQHVRDLHAAFLGALEADERRAAFQRFYEVVVMEWVRGALSIKGVETWLEFCSRVNEGIDKVLSTSGRAQRVAIFTSGGPTAVALQRALHISPERTMQSSWMLRNSSWSEFLFSPTRFTLSSFNCYGHITEPAHLTYR
;
A
#
# COMPACT_ATOMS: atom_id res chain seq x y z
N MET A 1 2.26 9.20 9.09
CA MET A 1 3.21 9.98 8.28
C MET A 1 3.58 11.32 8.93
N GLU A 2 2.68 12.01 9.59
CA GLU A 2 2.93 13.33 10.20
C GLU A 2 4.13 13.36 11.16
N HIS A 3 4.42 12.28 11.87
CA HIS A 3 5.52 12.23 12.84
C HIS A 3 6.87 11.77 12.27
N GLY A 4 6.90 11.12 11.11
CA GLY A 4 8.13 10.60 10.51
C GLY A 4 8.83 11.54 9.56
N VAL A 5 8.04 12.36 8.88
CA VAL A 5 8.58 13.33 7.92
C VAL A 5 9.57 14.30 8.56
N PRO A 6 9.30 14.92 9.73
CA PRO A 6 10.28 15.82 10.37
C PRO A 6 11.64 15.16 10.62
N ILE A 7 11.65 13.93 11.15
CA ILE A 7 12.91 13.21 11.43
C ILE A 7 13.69 12.96 10.14
N MET A 8 13.02 12.54 9.08
CA MET A 8 13.65 12.30 7.78
C MET A 8 14.18 13.60 7.14
N LEU A 9 13.45 14.69 7.29
CA LEU A 9 13.91 16.01 6.82
C LEU A 9 15.18 16.49 7.56
N GLU A 10 15.38 16.08 8.81
CA GLU A 10 16.59 16.41 9.56
C GLU A 10 17.80 15.55 9.12
N THR A 11 17.57 14.28 8.82
CA THR A 11 18.64 13.28 8.67
C THR A 11 18.96 12.90 7.22
N ASN A 12 18.05 13.14 6.25
CA ASN A 12 18.19 12.66 4.89
C ASN A 12 18.12 13.81 3.86
N GLN A 13 19.27 14.13 3.21
CA GLN A 13 19.33 15.20 2.22
C GLN A 13 18.40 14.95 1.02
N HIS A 14 18.33 13.73 0.53
CA HIS A 14 17.47 13.39 -0.61
C HIS A 14 15.98 13.62 -0.30
N VAL A 15 15.54 13.32 0.92
CA VAL A 15 14.16 13.61 1.37
C VAL A 15 13.92 15.12 1.45
N ARG A 16 14.91 15.92 1.89
CA ARG A 16 14.81 17.39 1.88
C ARG A 16 14.63 17.93 0.47
N ASP A 17 15.43 17.44 -0.47
CA ASP A 17 15.38 17.90 -1.87
C ASP A 17 14.03 17.60 -2.52
N LEU A 18 13.48 16.39 -2.30
CA LEU A 18 12.16 15.99 -2.78
C LEU A 18 11.03 16.79 -2.12
N HIS A 19 11.15 17.05 -0.82
CA HIS A 19 10.18 17.88 -0.11
C HIS A 19 10.19 19.33 -0.60
N ALA A 20 11.38 19.89 -0.82
CA ALA A 20 11.53 21.23 -1.39
C ALA A 20 10.94 21.31 -2.82
N ALA A 21 11.17 20.31 -3.65
CA ALA A 21 10.59 20.21 -4.98
C ALA A 21 9.04 20.15 -4.92
N PHE A 22 8.48 19.41 -3.97
CA PHE A 22 7.04 19.34 -3.75
C PHE A 22 6.46 20.72 -3.33
N LEU A 23 7.12 21.40 -2.40
CA LEU A 23 6.67 22.72 -1.92
C LEU A 23 6.84 23.81 -2.99
N GLY A 24 7.86 23.71 -3.84
CA GLY A 24 8.14 24.67 -4.91
C GLY A 24 7.33 24.48 -6.18
N ALA A 25 6.63 23.34 -6.35
CA ALA A 25 5.84 23.08 -7.54
C ALA A 25 4.59 23.97 -7.58
N LEU A 26 4.45 24.77 -8.62
CA LEU A 26 3.34 25.73 -8.80
C LEU A 26 2.15 25.08 -9.51
N GLU A 27 2.44 24.33 -10.56
CA GLU A 27 1.42 23.65 -11.35
C GLU A 27 0.90 22.40 -10.64
N ALA A 28 -0.41 22.12 -10.77
CA ALA A 28 -1.08 21.02 -10.06
C ALA A 28 -0.50 19.64 -10.44
N ASP A 29 -0.17 19.41 -11.69
CA ASP A 29 0.38 18.14 -12.16
C ASP A 29 1.84 17.94 -11.71
N GLU A 30 2.65 19.00 -11.73
CA GLU A 30 4.02 18.98 -11.19
C GLU A 30 4.00 18.71 -9.69
N ARG A 31 3.11 19.37 -8.96
CA ARG A 31 2.94 19.17 -7.50
C ARG A 31 2.55 17.74 -7.18
N ARG A 32 1.63 17.15 -7.94
CA ARG A 32 1.21 15.76 -7.77
C ARG A 32 2.36 14.79 -8.00
N ALA A 33 3.13 14.99 -9.09
CA ALA A 33 4.28 14.16 -9.41
C ALA A 33 5.42 14.33 -8.39
N ALA A 34 5.67 15.54 -7.90
CA ALA A 34 6.65 15.81 -6.85
C ALA A 34 6.24 15.20 -5.51
N PHE A 35 4.96 15.32 -5.14
CA PHE A 35 4.41 14.66 -3.96
C PHE A 35 4.55 13.14 -4.04
N GLN A 36 4.24 12.54 -5.18
CA GLN A 36 4.35 11.09 -5.35
C GLN A 36 5.80 10.62 -5.13
N ARG A 37 6.79 11.28 -5.73
CA ARG A 37 8.21 10.94 -5.53
C ARG A 37 8.63 11.07 -4.06
N PHE A 38 8.24 12.14 -3.40
CA PHE A 38 8.50 12.34 -1.97
C PHE A 38 7.85 11.25 -1.12
N TYR A 39 6.57 10.99 -1.37
CA TYR A 39 5.78 9.97 -0.66
C TYR A 39 6.40 8.57 -0.80
N GLU A 40 6.81 8.19 -2.01
CA GLU A 40 7.42 6.88 -2.27
C GLU A 40 8.71 6.67 -1.46
N VAL A 41 9.56 7.67 -1.39
CA VAL A 41 10.80 7.57 -0.60
C VAL A 41 10.49 7.42 0.89
N VAL A 42 9.59 8.24 1.44
CA VAL A 42 9.20 8.15 2.86
C VAL A 42 8.62 6.78 3.20
N VAL A 43 7.73 6.27 2.36
CA VAL A 43 7.11 4.95 2.56
C VAL A 43 8.14 3.83 2.45
N MET A 44 9.08 3.93 1.51
CA MET A 44 10.13 2.90 1.36
C MET A 44 11.08 2.85 2.56
N GLU A 45 11.40 3.98 3.19
CA GLU A 45 12.19 4.00 4.43
C GLU A 45 11.42 3.34 5.60
N TRP A 46 10.10 3.56 5.69
CA TRP A 46 9.25 2.86 6.64
C TRP A 46 9.21 1.34 6.39
N VAL A 47 9.05 0.92 5.14
CA VAL A 47 9.02 -0.49 4.73
C VAL A 47 10.34 -1.21 5.05
N ARG A 48 11.47 -0.52 4.87
CA ARG A 48 12.80 -1.03 5.19
C ARG A 48 13.12 -1.07 6.69
N GLY A 49 12.25 -0.50 7.51
CA GLY A 49 12.49 -0.38 8.95
C GLY A 49 13.54 0.67 9.35
N ALA A 50 13.98 1.51 8.40
CA ALA A 50 14.89 2.62 8.66
C ALA A 50 14.20 3.77 9.41
N LEU A 51 12.86 3.82 9.32
CA LEU A 51 12.03 4.81 9.99
C LEU A 51 11.35 4.18 11.21
N SER A 52 11.91 4.38 12.40
CA SER A 52 11.31 3.97 13.66
C SER A 52 10.84 5.21 14.43
N ILE A 53 9.53 5.33 14.61
CA ILE A 53 8.91 6.48 15.26
C ILE A 53 8.07 5.99 16.42
N LYS A 54 8.32 6.55 17.61
CA LYS A 54 7.54 6.19 18.80
C LYS A 54 6.05 6.47 18.59
N GLY A 55 5.24 5.45 18.79
CA GLY A 55 3.78 5.52 18.62
C GLY A 55 3.28 5.39 17.17
N VAL A 56 4.16 5.12 16.23
CA VAL A 56 3.80 4.78 14.83
C VAL A 56 4.09 3.31 14.59
N GLU A 57 3.13 2.61 14.04
CA GLU A 57 3.22 1.20 13.66
C GLU A 57 4.36 0.98 12.65
N THR A 58 5.21 0.02 12.90
CA THR A 58 6.23 -0.42 11.95
C THR A 58 5.60 -1.20 10.79
N TRP A 59 6.35 -1.36 9.69
CA TRP A 59 5.91 -2.20 8.57
C TRP A 59 5.59 -3.64 9.00
N LEU A 60 6.40 -4.22 9.87
CA LEU A 60 6.18 -5.59 10.37
C LEU A 60 4.91 -5.70 11.21
N GLU A 61 4.65 -4.75 12.10
CA GLU A 61 3.44 -4.69 12.90
C GLU A 61 2.19 -4.49 12.00
N PHE A 62 2.30 -3.62 11.01
CA PHE A 62 1.24 -3.43 10.01
C PHE A 62 0.94 -4.73 9.25
N CYS A 63 1.97 -5.43 8.77
CA CYS A 63 1.81 -6.71 8.09
C CYS A 63 1.20 -7.77 9.01
N SER A 64 1.64 -7.85 10.27
CA SER A 64 1.08 -8.78 11.27
C SER A 64 -0.41 -8.54 11.46
N ARG A 65 -0.78 -7.31 11.74
CA ARG A 65 -2.19 -6.92 11.96
C ARG A 65 -3.08 -7.22 10.76
N VAL A 66 -2.60 -6.96 9.55
CA VAL A 66 -3.36 -7.26 8.32
C VAL A 66 -3.50 -8.77 8.13
N ASN A 67 -2.43 -9.53 8.33
CA ASN A 67 -2.45 -10.99 8.22
C ASN A 67 -3.36 -11.63 9.28
N GLU A 68 -3.36 -11.15 10.51
CA GLU A 68 -4.29 -11.60 11.57
C GLU A 68 -5.75 -11.37 11.15
N GLY A 69 -6.04 -10.23 10.52
CA GLY A 69 -7.37 -9.95 9.95
C GLY A 69 -7.75 -10.94 8.85
N ILE A 70 -6.83 -11.25 7.95
CA ILE A 70 -7.03 -12.27 6.90
C ILE A 70 -7.25 -13.63 7.54
N ASP A 71 -6.42 -14.04 8.49
CA ASP A 71 -6.53 -15.34 9.17
C ASP A 71 -7.87 -15.49 9.90
N LYS A 72 -8.35 -14.43 10.52
CA LYS A 72 -9.67 -14.40 11.14
C LYS A 72 -10.79 -14.65 10.12
N VAL A 73 -10.72 -14.01 8.95
CA VAL A 73 -11.67 -14.26 7.86
C VAL A 73 -11.59 -15.71 7.38
N LEU A 74 -10.38 -16.22 7.13
CA LEU A 74 -10.18 -17.59 6.64
C LEU A 74 -10.68 -18.64 7.64
N SER A 75 -10.46 -18.43 8.94
CA SER A 75 -10.86 -19.38 9.99
C SER A 75 -12.37 -19.40 10.26
N THR A 76 -13.06 -18.27 10.00
CA THR A 76 -14.51 -18.15 10.19
C THR A 76 -15.32 -18.50 8.96
N SER A 77 -14.68 -18.57 7.79
CA SER A 77 -15.35 -18.85 6.53
C SER A 77 -15.55 -20.35 6.30
N GLY A 78 -16.78 -20.74 5.98
CA GLY A 78 -17.12 -22.12 5.64
C GLY A 78 -16.67 -22.51 4.21
N ARG A 79 -16.91 -23.78 3.84
CA ARG A 79 -16.65 -24.25 2.47
C ARG A 79 -17.50 -23.50 1.44
N ALA A 80 -16.91 -23.19 0.29
CA ALA A 80 -17.55 -22.51 -0.85
C ALA A 80 -18.15 -21.13 -0.53
N GLN A 81 -17.65 -20.45 0.50
CA GLN A 81 -18.06 -19.08 0.80
C GLN A 81 -17.31 -18.08 -0.05
N ARG A 82 -18.01 -16.99 -0.36
CA ARG A 82 -17.41 -15.78 -0.94
C ARG A 82 -17.43 -14.69 0.13
N VAL A 83 -16.30 -14.06 0.35
CA VAL A 83 -16.13 -12.98 1.33
C VAL A 83 -15.71 -11.73 0.59
N ALA A 84 -16.38 -10.62 0.82
CA ALA A 84 -15.99 -9.31 0.32
C ALA A 84 -15.35 -8.51 1.46
N ILE A 85 -14.17 -7.94 1.20
CA ILE A 85 -13.44 -7.07 2.14
C ILE A 85 -13.25 -5.72 1.46
N PHE A 86 -13.76 -4.66 2.09
CA PHE A 86 -13.56 -3.29 1.65
C PHE A 86 -12.40 -2.69 2.44
N THR A 87 -11.34 -2.30 1.75
CA THR A 87 -10.11 -1.83 2.38
C THR A 87 -9.35 -0.85 1.48
N SER A 88 -8.23 -0.33 1.96
CA SER A 88 -7.33 0.55 1.22
C SER A 88 -6.19 -0.22 0.55
N GLY A 89 -5.35 0.48 -0.23
CA GLY A 89 -4.24 -0.12 -0.98
C GLY A 89 -3.19 -0.82 -0.11
N GLY A 90 -2.91 -0.32 1.09
CA GLY A 90 -1.92 -0.94 2.00
C GLY A 90 -2.27 -2.38 2.38
N PRO A 91 -3.44 -2.65 2.98
CA PRO A 91 -3.87 -4.02 3.28
C PRO A 91 -4.00 -4.90 2.02
N THR A 92 -4.42 -4.35 0.88
CA THR A 92 -4.46 -5.09 -0.39
C THR A 92 -3.05 -5.52 -0.82
N ALA A 93 -2.05 -4.66 -0.63
CA ALA A 93 -0.65 -4.99 -0.91
C ALA A 93 -0.13 -6.11 0.01
N VAL A 94 -0.46 -6.08 1.30
CA VAL A 94 -0.09 -7.17 2.23
C VAL A 94 -0.75 -8.49 1.84
N ALA A 95 -2.01 -8.48 1.41
CA ALA A 95 -2.65 -9.68 0.89
C ALA A 95 -1.93 -10.21 -0.37
N LEU A 96 -1.49 -9.33 -1.26
CA LEU A 96 -0.67 -9.68 -2.42
C LEU A 96 0.68 -10.27 -2.00
N GLN A 97 1.37 -9.64 -1.03
CA GLN A 97 2.62 -10.13 -0.46
C GLN A 97 2.47 -11.55 0.08
N ARG A 98 1.41 -11.80 0.83
CA ARG A 98 1.09 -13.12 1.39
C ARG A 98 0.88 -14.16 0.29
N ALA A 99 0.10 -13.82 -0.75
CA ALA A 99 -0.24 -14.75 -1.82
C ALA A 99 0.94 -15.11 -2.73
N LEU A 100 1.85 -14.18 -2.95
CA LEU A 100 2.96 -14.31 -3.91
C LEU A 100 4.34 -14.48 -3.25
N HIS A 101 4.44 -14.34 -1.92
CA HIS A 101 5.71 -14.37 -1.17
C HIS A 101 6.76 -13.39 -1.70
N ILE A 102 6.32 -12.20 -2.14
CA ILE A 102 7.21 -11.15 -2.65
C ILE A 102 7.81 -10.31 -1.52
N SER A 103 8.91 -9.61 -1.80
CA SER A 103 9.55 -8.76 -0.79
C SER A 103 8.69 -7.55 -0.41
N PRO A 104 8.89 -6.95 0.78
CA PRO A 104 8.21 -5.75 1.20
C PRO A 104 8.28 -4.60 0.19
N GLU A 105 9.45 -4.39 -0.42
CA GLU A 105 9.67 -3.36 -1.43
C GLU A 105 8.83 -3.61 -2.68
N ARG A 106 8.80 -4.84 -3.18
CA ARG A 106 7.98 -5.23 -4.34
C ARG A 106 6.51 -5.10 -4.03
N THR A 107 6.11 -5.42 -2.80
CA THR A 107 4.75 -5.24 -2.30
C THR A 107 4.31 -3.78 -2.43
N MET A 108 5.11 -2.85 -1.93
CA MET A 108 4.76 -1.43 -2.01
C MET A 108 4.78 -0.89 -3.44
N GLN A 109 5.78 -1.26 -4.24
CA GLN A 109 5.81 -0.90 -5.66
C GLN A 109 4.55 -1.34 -6.41
N SER A 110 4.02 -2.53 -6.10
CA SER A 110 2.77 -3.03 -6.68
C SER A 110 1.55 -2.24 -6.20
N SER A 111 1.57 -1.77 -4.94
CA SER A 111 0.47 -1.00 -4.38
C SER A 111 0.27 0.38 -5.02
N TRP A 112 1.33 0.98 -5.55
CA TRP A 112 1.25 2.28 -6.22
C TRP A 112 0.48 2.24 -7.53
N MET A 113 0.34 1.05 -8.11
CA MET A 113 -0.44 0.84 -9.34
C MET A 113 -1.92 0.57 -9.08
N LEU A 114 -2.34 0.46 -7.80
CA LEU A 114 -3.73 0.21 -7.44
C LEU A 114 -4.61 1.39 -7.83
N ARG A 115 -5.68 1.10 -8.53
CA ARG A 115 -6.72 2.07 -8.87
C ARG A 115 -7.78 2.12 -7.79
N ASN A 116 -8.34 3.30 -7.56
CA ASN A 116 -9.49 3.43 -6.69
C ASN A 116 -10.65 2.61 -7.25
N SER A 117 -11.42 2.00 -6.36
CA SER A 117 -12.53 1.10 -6.69
C SER A 117 -12.14 -0.14 -7.51
N SER A 118 -10.84 -0.45 -7.64
CA SER A 118 -10.45 -1.75 -8.20
C SER A 118 -10.73 -2.88 -7.20
N TRP A 119 -10.88 -4.08 -7.71
CA TRP A 119 -11.00 -5.28 -6.89
C TRP A 119 -9.88 -6.27 -7.20
N SER A 120 -9.52 -7.06 -6.21
CA SER A 120 -8.57 -8.17 -6.34
C SER A 120 -9.19 -9.41 -5.74
N GLU A 121 -8.98 -10.56 -6.36
CA GLU A 121 -9.54 -11.83 -5.95
C GLU A 121 -8.45 -12.78 -5.47
N PHE A 122 -8.73 -13.43 -4.34
CA PHE A 122 -7.87 -14.45 -3.78
C PHE A 122 -8.69 -15.73 -3.56
N LEU A 123 -8.15 -16.84 -4.01
CA LEU A 123 -8.68 -18.18 -3.72
C LEU A 123 -8.07 -18.68 -2.41
N PHE A 124 -8.88 -19.21 -1.53
CA PHE A 124 -8.42 -19.66 -0.24
C PHE A 124 -8.98 -21.02 0.21
N SER A 125 -8.21 -21.70 1.02
CA SER A 125 -8.59 -22.87 1.83
C SER A 125 -7.86 -22.76 3.18
N PRO A 126 -8.09 -23.67 4.15
CA PRO A 126 -7.37 -23.63 5.42
C PRO A 126 -5.83 -23.64 5.30
N THR A 127 -5.30 -24.16 4.19
CA THR A 127 -3.84 -24.29 3.96
C THR A 127 -3.34 -23.51 2.74
N ARG A 128 -4.20 -22.75 2.06
CA ARG A 128 -3.84 -22.13 0.80
C ARG A 128 -4.47 -20.75 0.67
N PHE A 129 -3.66 -19.78 0.26
CA PHE A 129 -4.09 -18.44 -0.10
C PHE A 129 -3.38 -18.04 -1.40
N THR A 130 -4.13 -17.90 -2.48
CA THR A 130 -3.57 -17.76 -3.84
C THR A 130 -4.24 -16.60 -4.55
N LEU A 131 -3.45 -15.76 -5.23
CA LEU A 131 -3.96 -14.70 -6.08
C LEU A 131 -4.66 -15.30 -7.31
N SER A 132 -5.88 -14.86 -7.57
CA SER A 132 -6.65 -15.15 -8.81
C SER A 132 -6.59 -13.98 -9.78
N SER A 133 -6.84 -12.77 -9.28
CA SER A 133 -6.76 -11.54 -10.07
C SER A 133 -6.37 -10.35 -9.21
N PHE A 134 -5.75 -9.34 -9.82
CA PHE A 134 -5.24 -8.17 -9.12
C PHE A 134 -5.59 -6.88 -9.85
N ASN A 135 -6.02 -5.88 -9.08
CA ASN A 135 -6.27 -4.52 -9.57
C ASN A 135 -7.25 -4.48 -10.76
N CYS A 136 -8.32 -5.25 -10.70
CA CYS A 136 -9.33 -5.30 -11.75
C CYS A 136 -10.26 -4.09 -11.67
N TYR A 137 -10.35 -3.32 -12.73
CA TYR A 137 -11.16 -2.09 -12.83
C TYR A 137 -12.01 -2.03 -14.11
N GLY A 138 -12.18 -3.14 -14.81
CA GLY A 138 -12.95 -3.19 -16.07
C GLY A 138 -14.43 -2.81 -15.94
N HIS A 139 -14.97 -2.71 -14.73
CA HIS A 139 -16.30 -2.18 -14.46
C HIS A 139 -16.38 -0.65 -14.50
N ILE A 140 -15.23 0.04 -14.51
CA ILE A 140 -15.15 1.50 -14.62
C ILE A 140 -14.98 1.82 -16.10
N THR A 141 -16.07 2.19 -16.75
CA THR A 141 -16.12 2.44 -18.21
C THR A 141 -15.70 3.85 -18.59
N GLU A 142 -15.85 4.81 -17.67
CA GLU A 142 -15.51 6.21 -17.91
C GLU A 142 -14.05 6.49 -17.52
N PRO A 143 -13.18 6.88 -18.47
CA PRO A 143 -11.77 7.17 -18.18
C PRO A 143 -11.55 8.23 -17.08
N ALA A 144 -12.44 9.22 -16.99
CA ALA A 144 -12.38 10.26 -15.96
C ALA A 144 -12.55 9.73 -14.53
N HIS A 145 -13.16 8.56 -14.35
CA HIS A 145 -13.32 7.89 -13.06
C HIS A 145 -12.15 6.98 -12.69
N LEU A 146 -11.21 6.76 -13.61
CA LEU A 146 -10.00 5.99 -13.35
C LEU A 146 -8.98 6.84 -12.59
N THR A 147 -9.03 6.76 -11.28
CA THR A 147 -8.11 7.48 -10.40
C THR A 147 -7.18 6.53 -9.67
N TYR A 148 -5.99 7.02 -9.41
CA TYR A 148 -5.02 6.37 -8.53
C TYR A 148 -5.17 6.89 -7.11
N ARG A 149 -4.64 6.14 -6.18
CA ARG A 149 -4.55 6.55 -4.80
C ARG A 149 -3.74 7.84 -4.63
#